data_71ce56e22a2f2e5bd85348fb083a8477
#
_entry.id   71ce56e22a2f2e5bd85348fb083a8477
#
_cell.length_a   1.000
_cell.length_b   1.000
_cell.length_c   1.000
_cell.angle_alpha   90.00
_cell.angle_beta   90.00
_cell.angle_gamma   90.00
#
_symmetry.space_group_name_H-M   'P 1'
#
loop_
_entity.id
_entity.type
_entity.pdbx_description
1 polymer ?
#
loop_
_entity_poly.entity_id
_entity_poly.type
_entity_poly.pdbx_seq_one_letter_code
_entity_poly.pdbx_strand_id
1 'polypeptide(L)'
;MTRQETVLVASDLDRTLIYSSAALGLTMPDPQAPRLLCVEVHEGKPLSYMTETAAALLAGLAADPAAVFVPTTTRTRKQYQRIRFPGPPARYAICANGGQLLVDGVPDRDWRRAVAGRLAAECAPLEEVHQHLLAVSDPVWLRKARLAEDLFAYLVVERALVPDEWLKALTEWAGARGWTVSLQGRKIYAVPRPLTKSAAMREVARRTGAATALAAGDSLLDADLLLAADRAWRPGHGELADAGWTAPTVTALNTAGVLAGEEIVREFVRAAGTPAA
;
A
#
# COMPACT_ATOMS: atom_id res chain seq x y z
N MET A 1 -1.85 8.98 36.34
CA MET A 1 -1.32 8.18 35.20
C MET A 1 -1.78 8.90 33.94
N THR A 2 -0.88 9.58 33.25
CA THR A 2 -1.17 10.15 31.92
C THR A 2 -1.51 9.00 30.98
N ARG A 3 -2.70 9.02 30.41
CA ARG A 3 -3.14 8.05 29.39
C ARG A 3 -2.19 8.21 28.20
N GLN A 4 -1.39 7.20 27.91
CA GLN A 4 -0.51 7.23 26.75
C GLN A 4 -1.38 7.37 25.50
N GLU A 5 -1.14 8.40 24.69
CA GLU A 5 -1.90 8.65 23.49
C GLU A 5 -1.67 7.52 22.47
N THR A 6 -2.74 7.03 21.89
CA THR A 6 -2.66 5.97 20.88
C THR A 6 -2.13 6.53 19.56
N VAL A 7 -1.11 5.91 19.00
CA VAL A 7 -0.53 6.24 17.69
C VAL A 7 -0.97 5.20 16.66
N LEU A 8 -1.58 5.64 15.57
CA LEU A 8 -1.93 4.80 14.44
C LEU A 8 -0.78 4.80 13.42
N VAL A 9 -0.36 3.62 12.96
CA VAL A 9 0.71 3.46 11.97
C VAL A 9 0.15 2.72 10.76
N ALA A 10 -0.21 3.45 9.71
CA ALA A 10 -0.77 2.92 8.47
C ALA A 10 0.30 2.88 7.37
N SER A 11 0.71 1.70 6.93
CA SER A 11 1.75 1.57 5.92
C SER A 11 1.30 0.76 4.72
N ASP A 12 1.59 1.28 3.53
CA ASP A 12 1.61 0.45 2.33
C ASP A 12 2.60 -0.71 2.51
N LEU A 13 2.44 -1.75 1.69
CA LEU A 13 3.21 -2.98 1.81
C LEU A 13 4.22 -3.15 0.67
N ASP A 14 3.75 -3.25 -0.56
CA ASP A 14 4.59 -3.58 -1.71
C ASP A 14 5.55 -2.43 -2.01
N ARG A 15 6.86 -2.70 -1.98
CA ARG A 15 7.93 -1.69 -2.18
C ARG A 15 8.00 -0.60 -1.10
N THR A 16 7.26 -0.78 0.00
CA THR A 16 7.30 0.10 1.18
C THR A 16 7.83 -0.66 2.40
N LEU A 17 7.17 -1.75 2.81
CA LEU A 17 7.63 -2.63 3.90
C LEU A 17 8.13 -3.98 3.41
N ILE A 18 7.59 -4.50 2.30
CA ILE A 18 7.93 -5.81 1.75
C ILE A 18 8.33 -5.68 0.28
N TYR A 19 9.25 -6.54 -0.14
CA TYR A 19 9.90 -6.43 -1.44
C TYR A 19 9.97 -7.79 -2.14
N SER A 20 9.60 -7.85 -3.42
CA SER A 20 9.93 -9.01 -4.25
C SER A 20 11.44 -9.08 -4.46
N SER A 21 11.96 -10.26 -4.84
CA SER A 21 13.39 -10.42 -5.12
C SER A 21 13.93 -9.39 -6.12
N ALA A 22 13.16 -9.06 -7.15
CA ALA A 22 13.52 -8.06 -8.15
C ALA A 22 13.48 -6.61 -7.63
N ALA A 23 12.84 -6.35 -6.50
CA ALA A 23 12.68 -5.01 -5.91
C ALA A 23 13.61 -4.77 -4.71
N LEU A 24 14.40 -5.75 -4.29
CA LEU A 24 15.28 -5.63 -3.11
C LEU A 24 16.27 -4.47 -3.22
N GLY A 25 16.77 -4.17 -4.42
CA GLY A 25 17.67 -3.03 -4.64
C GLY A 25 18.98 -3.13 -3.86
N LEU A 26 19.55 -4.35 -3.72
CA LEU A 26 20.80 -4.58 -3.05
C LEU A 26 21.96 -4.16 -3.97
N THR A 27 22.67 -3.10 -3.58
CA THR A 27 23.78 -2.51 -4.36
C THR A 27 25.12 -2.59 -3.64
N MET A 28 25.14 -3.15 -2.41
CA MET A 28 26.33 -3.35 -1.60
C MET A 28 27.01 -4.69 -1.92
N PRO A 29 28.29 -4.89 -1.54
CA PRO A 29 28.94 -6.20 -1.57
C PRO A 29 28.20 -7.25 -0.74
N ASP A 30 28.18 -8.51 -1.18
CA ASP A 30 27.45 -9.62 -0.54
C ASP A 30 27.66 -9.73 0.97
N PRO A 31 28.90 -9.60 1.53
CA PRO A 31 29.11 -9.67 2.98
C PRO A 31 28.45 -8.54 3.78
N GLN A 32 28.03 -7.45 3.12
CA GLN A 32 27.37 -6.30 3.73
C GLN A 32 25.85 -6.34 3.51
N ALA A 33 25.34 -7.30 2.73
CA ALA A 33 23.92 -7.42 2.48
C ALA A 33 23.15 -7.73 3.78
N PRO A 34 21.99 -7.10 4.01
CA PRO A 34 21.20 -7.40 5.19
C PRO A 34 20.65 -8.82 5.15
N ARG A 35 20.48 -9.43 6.30
CA ARG A 35 19.73 -10.69 6.39
C ARG A 35 18.27 -10.44 6.05
N LEU A 36 17.69 -11.34 5.27
CA LEU A 36 16.33 -11.20 4.75
C LEU A 36 15.41 -12.26 5.36
N LEU A 37 14.23 -11.83 5.80
CA LEU A 37 13.14 -12.70 6.19
C LEU A 37 12.13 -12.80 5.04
N CYS A 38 11.79 -14.02 4.63
CA CYS A 38 10.68 -14.24 3.69
C CYS A 38 9.36 -14.16 4.46
N VAL A 39 8.51 -13.21 4.09
CA VAL A 39 7.22 -12.94 4.73
C VAL A 39 6.01 -13.37 3.89
N GLU A 40 6.23 -13.79 2.65
CA GLU A 40 5.18 -14.32 1.78
C GLU A 40 5.67 -15.52 0.98
N VAL A 41 4.94 -16.64 1.08
CA VAL A 41 5.12 -17.81 0.22
C VAL A 41 3.80 -18.13 -0.47
N HIS A 42 3.82 -18.41 -1.77
CA HIS A 42 2.66 -18.80 -2.55
C HIS A 42 3.03 -19.92 -3.52
N GLU A 43 2.27 -21.00 -3.50
CA GLU A 43 2.53 -22.19 -4.35
C GLU A 43 3.99 -22.68 -4.24
N GLY A 44 4.51 -22.75 -3.01
CA GLY A 44 5.88 -23.18 -2.72
C GLY A 44 6.98 -22.19 -3.12
N LYS A 45 6.64 -21.01 -3.63
CA LYS A 45 7.61 -19.99 -4.05
C LYS A 45 7.65 -18.83 -3.07
N PRO A 46 8.84 -18.44 -2.58
CA PRO A 46 8.99 -17.21 -1.80
C PRO A 46 8.75 -16.00 -2.70
N LEU A 47 7.90 -15.08 -2.27
CA LEU A 47 7.48 -13.93 -3.06
C LEU A 47 7.91 -12.58 -2.51
N SER A 48 7.84 -12.40 -1.19
CA SER A 48 8.12 -11.10 -0.57
C SER A 48 9.02 -11.23 0.64
N TYR A 49 9.90 -10.27 0.79
CA TYR A 49 10.94 -10.23 1.80
C TYR A 49 10.96 -8.87 2.51
N MET A 50 11.51 -8.86 3.71
CA MET A 50 11.93 -7.66 4.45
C MET A 50 13.26 -7.98 5.16
N THR A 51 13.97 -6.97 5.66
CA THR A 51 15.17 -7.25 6.47
C THR A 51 14.78 -7.85 7.82
N GLU A 52 15.64 -8.70 8.40
CA GLU A 52 15.41 -9.24 9.74
C GLU A 52 15.30 -8.12 10.77
N THR A 53 16.06 -7.04 10.61
CA THR A 53 15.99 -5.85 11.47
C THR A 53 14.62 -5.18 11.40
N ALA A 54 14.11 -4.91 10.16
CA ALA A 54 12.77 -4.35 10.00
C ALA A 54 11.69 -5.25 10.59
N ALA A 55 11.85 -6.57 10.43
CA ALA A 55 10.95 -7.58 10.99
C ALA A 55 10.89 -7.54 12.52
N ALA A 56 12.03 -7.46 13.19
CA ALA A 56 12.10 -7.37 14.65
C ALA A 56 11.50 -6.06 15.17
N LEU A 57 11.84 -4.93 14.55
CA LEU A 57 11.30 -3.61 14.89
C LEU A 57 9.78 -3.54 14.71
N LEU A 58 9.27 -4.09 13.59
CA LEU A 58 7.83 -4.12 13.31
C LEU A 58 7.09 -5.01 14.33
N ALA A 59 7.68 -6.13 14.72
CA ALA A 59 7.12 -7.00 15.76
C ALA A 59 7.03 -6.27 17.11
N GLY A 60 8.04 -5.50 17.49
CA GLY A 60 8.03 -4.67 18.69
C GLY A 60 6.94 -3.59 18.62
N LEU A 61 6.87 -2.87 17.51
CA LEU A 61 5.83 -1.86 17.27
C LEU A 61 4.41 -2.46 17.35
N ALA A 62 4.18 -3.62 16.72
CA ALA A 62 2.89 -4.29 16.74
C ALA A 62 2.50 -4.85 18.12
N ALA A 63 3.47 -5.08 19.00
CA ALA A 63 3.25 -5.54 20.37
C ALA A 63 3.04 -4.37 21.36
N ASP A 64 3.34 -3.14 20.97
CA ASP A 64 3.17 -1.95 21.82
C ASP A 64 1.67 -1.60 21.95
N PRO A 65 1.09 -1.60 23.17
CA PRO A 65 -0.32 -1.27 23.36
C PRO A 65 -0.66 0.19 23.02
N ALA A 66 0.32 1.08 22.91
CA ALA A 66 0.13 2.47 22.50
C ALA A 66 0.16 2.64 20.98
N ALA A 67 0.57 1.62 20.23
CA ALA A 67 0.63 1.65 18.76
C ALA A 67 -0.44 0.75 18.14
N VAL A 68 -1.08 1.22 17.07
CA VAL A 68 -2.00 0.44 16.24
C VAL A 68 -1.40 0.33 14.85
N PHE A 69 -0.71 -0.78 14.58
CA PHE A 69 -0.19 -1.05 13.25
C PHE A 69 -1.32 -1.51 12.31
N VAL A 70 -1.43 -0.87 11.15
CA VAL A 70 -2.47 -1.10 10.13
C VAL A 70 -1.81 -1.32 8.77
N PRO A 71 -1.56 -2.57 8.36
CA PRO A 71 -1.18 -2.88 6.99
C PRO A 71 -2.22 -2.32 6.01
N THR A 72 -1.77 -1.53 5.03
CA THR A 72 -2.64 -0.77 4.14
C THR A 72 -2.20 -0.99 2.69
N THR A 73 -2.99 -1.69 1.87
CA THR A 73 -2.50 -2.20 0.59
C THR A 73 -3.55 -2.18 -0.53
N THR A 74 -3.09 -2.10 -1.79
CA THR A 74 -3.90 -2.37 -2.98
C THR A 74 -4.19 -3.86 -3.19
N ARG A 75 -3.50 -4.74 -2.47
CA ARG A 75 -3.72 -6.19 -2.55
C ARG A 75 -5.16 -6.55 -2.17
N THR A 76 -5.70 -7.59 -2.81
CA THR A 76 -6.95 -8.22 -2.36
C THR A 76 -6.76 -8.85 -0.98
N ARG A 77 -7.87 -9.09 -0.25
CA ARG A 77 -7.83 -9.81 1.02
C ARG A 77 -7.07 -11.13 0.92
N LYS A 78 -7.34 -11.94 -0.12
CA LYS A 78 -6.67 -13.24 -0.33
C LYS A 78 -5.15 -13.08 -0.52
N GLN A 79 -4.71 -12.01 -1.17
CA GLN A 79 -3.29 -11.72 -1.34
C GLN A 79 -2.65 -11.24 -0.05
N TYR A 80 -3.32 -10.36 0.69
CA TYR A 80 -2.86 -9.89 2.00
C TYR A 80 -2.71 -11.06 2.99
N GLN A 81 -3.66 -11.97 3.05
CA GLN A 81 -3.64 -13.11 3.97
C GLN A 81 -2.49 -14.10 3.75
N ARG A 82 -1.72 -13.99 2.66
CA ARG A 82 -0.49 -14.77 2.45
C ARG A 82 0.72 -14.19 3.19
N ILE A 83 0.64 -12.90 3.56
CA ILE A 83 1.74 -12.23 4.27
C ILE A 83 1.74 -12.69 5.72
N ARG A 84 2.94 -13.02 6.23
CA ARG A 84 3.20 -13.44 7.61
C ARG A 84 4.19 -12.48 8.23
N PHE A 85 3.68 -11.37 8.77
CA PHE A 85 4.51 -10.48 9.57
C PHE A 85 4.89 -11.14 10.89
N PRO A 86 6.10 -10.89 11.42
CA PRO A 86 6.46 -11.30 12.76
C PRO A 86 5.69 -10.47 13.80
N GLY A 87 5.53 -11.05 15.00
CA GLY A 87 4.78 -10.42 16.08
C GLY A 87 3.29 -10.73 16.08
N PRO A 88 2.49 -10.04 16.89
CA PRO A 88 1.05 -10.24 16.97
C PRO A 88 0.36 -9.84 15.66
N PRO A 89 -0.74 -10.53 15.28
CA PRO A 89 -1.49 -10.18 14.10
C PRO A 89 -2.12 -8.78 14.24
N ALA A 90 -2.08 -8.01 13.17
CA ALA A 90 -2.72 -6.70 13.14
C ALA A 90 -4.24 -6.85 13.30
N ARG A 91 -4.82 -6.15 14.29
CA ARG A 91 -6.26 -6.13 14.50
C ARG A 91 -7.01 -5.53 13.33
N TYR A 92 -6.47 -4.49 12.73
CA TYR A 92 -7.02 -3.83 11.55
C TYR A 92 -6.09 -4.03 10.36
N ALA A 93 -6.67 -4.23 9.18
CA ALA A 93 -5.94 -4.19 7.93
C ALA A 93 -6.81 -3.56 6.84
N ILE A 94 -6.20 -2.77 5.98
CA ILE A 94 -6.84 -2.09 4.86
C ILE A 94 -6.39 -2.77 3.57
N CYS A 95 -7.34 -3.38 2.85
CA CYS A 95 -7.08 -4.08 1.60
C CYS A 95 -7.83 -3.42 0.44
N ALA A 96 -7.50 -3.82 -0.78
CA ALA A 96 -8.13 -3.35 -2.00
C ALA A 96 -8.21 -1.81 -2.06
N ASN A 97 -7.08 -1.14 -1.79
CA ASN A 97 -6.95 0.33 -1.79
C ASN A 97 -7.97 1.07 -0.91
N GLY A 98 -8.32 0.54 0.25
CA GLY A 98 -9.32 1.11 1.15
C GLY A 98 -10.74 0.56 0.94
N GLY A 99 -10.96 -0.28 -0.05
CA GLY A 99 -12.27 -0.88 -0.32
C GLY A 99 -12.70 -1.92 0.69
N GLN A 100 -11.74 -2.55 1.35
CA GLN A 100 -11.99 -3.50 2.42
C GLN A 100 -11.23 -3.10 3.70
N LEU A 101 -11.97 -2.94 4.77
CA LEU A 101 -11.44 -2.85 6.13
C LEU A 101 -11.63 -4.23 6.77
N LEU A 102 -10.53 -4.83 7.23
CA LEU A 102 -10.57 -6.07 8.01
C LEU A 102 -10.45 -5.75 9.49
N VAL A 103 -11.26 -6.40 10.29
CA VAL A 103 -11.16 -6.40 11.76
C VAL A 103 -10.95 -7.85 12.19
N ASP A 104 -9.83 -8.13 12.86
CA ASP A 104 -9.42 -9.48 13.24
C ASP A 104 -9.47 -10.47 12.06
N GLY A 105 -9.02 -9.99 10.86
CA GLY A 105 -8.98 -10.75 9.61
C GLY A 105 -10.33 -10.92 8.89
N VAL A 106 -11.43 -10.41 9.46
CA VAL A 106 -12.80 -10.50 8.91
C VAL A 106 -13.20 -9.18 8.23
N PRO A 107 -13.78 -9.20 7.02
CA PRO A 107 -14.27 -7.99 6.37
C PRO A 107 -15.39 -7.30 7.17
N ASP A 108 -15.22 -5.99 7.40
CA ASP A 108 -16.22 -5.15 8.03
C ASP A 108 -17.39 -4.88 7.07
N ARG A 109 -18.60 -5.27 7.46
CA ARG A 109 -19.80 -5.20 6.63
C ARG A 109 -20.31 -3.76 6.46
N ASP A 110 -20.19 -2.95 7.49
CA ASP A 110 -20.68 -1.56 7.46
C ASP A 110 -19.74 -0.70 6.60
N TRP A 111 -18.43 -0.92 6.72
CA TRP A 111 -17.46 -0.31 5.82
C TRP A 111 -17.74 -0.66 4.34
N ARG A 112 -17.94 -1.96 4.04
CA ARG A 112 -18.29 -2.39 2.67
C ARG A 112 -19.52 -1.68 2.13
N ARG A 113 -20.58 -1.56 2.95
CA ARG A 113 -21.81 -0.87 2.54
C ARG A 113 -21.56 0.62 2.26
N ALA A 114 -20.79 1.29 3.13
CA ALA A 114 -20.41 2.69 2.96
C ALA A 114 -19.58 2.91 1.69
N VAL A 115 -18.63 2.03 1.39
CA VAL A 115 -17.84 2.06 0.15
C VAL A 115 -18.75 1.90 -1.06
N ALA A 116 -19.60 0.88 -1.10
CA ALA A 116 -20.50 0.63 -2.22
C ALA A 116 -21.40 1.84 -2.52
N GLY A 117 -21.92 2.51 -1.49
CA GLY A 117 -22.73 3.72 -1.65
C GLY A 117 -21.96 4.88 -2.28
N ARG A 118 -20.71 5.11 -1.85
CA ARG A 118 -19.85 6.14 -2.45
C ARG A 118 -19.50 5.85 -3.90
N LEU A 119 -19.15 4.61 -4.23
CA LEU A 119 -18.81 4.21 -5.59
C LEU A 119 -20.00 4.41 -6.54
N ALA A 120 -21.19 4.02 -6.12
CA ALA A 120 -22.41 4.20 -6.93
C ALA A 120 -22.77 5.67 -7.18
N ALA A 121 -22.40 6.56 -6.25
CA ALA A 121 -22.73 7.98 -6.35
C ALA A 121 -21.69 8.81 -7.13
N GLU A 122 -20.40 8.39 -7.15
CA GLU A 122 -19.31 9.30 -7.51
C GLU A 122 -18.49 8.84 -8.72
N CYS A 123 -18.69 7.62 -9.25
CA CYS A 123 -17.92 7.14 -10.38
C CYS A 123 -18.72 6.22 -11.33
N ALA A 124 -18.22 6.09 -12.55
CA ALA A 124 -18.79 5.15 -13.52
C ALA A 124 -18.67 3.68 -13.01
N PRO A 125 -19.59 2.79 -13.44
CA PRO A 125 -19.56 1.38 -13.03
C PRO A 125 -18.24 0.68 -13.39
N LEU A 126 -17.79 -0.24 -12.55
CA LEU A 126 -16.59 -1.06 -12.78
C LEU A 126 -16.64 -1.79 -14.13
N GLU A 127 -17.81 -2.30 -14.50
CA GLU A 127 -17.99 -3.04 -15.76
C GLU A 127 -17.65 -2.20 -16.98
N GLU A 128 -18.08 -0.93 -17.03
CA GLU A 128 -17.76 0.01 -18.10
C GLU A 128 -16.24 0.21 -18.22
N VAL A 129 -15.57 0.43 -17.07
CA VAL A 129 -14.13 0.66 -17.06
C VAL A 129 -13.36 -0.60 -17.42
N HIS A 130 -13.79 -1.75 -16.93
CA HIS A 130 -13.15 -3.03 -17.25
C HIS A 130 -13.28 -3.37 -18.75
N GLN A 131 -14.45 -3.20 -19.33
CA GLN A 131 -14.65 -3.41 -20.77
C GLN A 131 -13.83 -2.45 -21.62
N HIS A 132 -13.76 -1.18 -21.24
CA HIS A 132 -12.91 -0.22 -21.93
C HIS A 132 -11.44 -0.62 -21.86
N LEU A 133 -10.93 -0.97 -20.68
CA LEU A 133 -9.56 -1.45 -20.52
C LEU A 133 -9.24 -2.61 -21.47
N LEU A 134 -10.14 -3.58 -21.59
CA LEU A 134 -9.96 -4.71 -22.50
C LEU A 134 -9.98 -4.28 -23.97
N ALA A 135 -10.88 -3.36 -24.34
CA ALA A 135 -11.05 -2.90 -25.70
C ALA A 135 -9.87 -2.09 -26.23
N VAL A 136 -9.19 -1.30 -25.36
CA VAL A 136 -8.08 -0.43 -25.76
C VAL A 136 -6.69 -1.06 -25.53
N SER A 137 -6.62 -2.23 -24.89
CA SER A 137 -5.35 -2.90 -24.58
C SER A 137 -4.83 -3.71 -25.77
N ASP A 138 -3.52 -3.65 -26.00
CA ASP A 138 -2.86 -4.42 -27.05
C ASP A 138 -2.26 -5.74 -26.49
N PRO A 139 -2.52 -6.90 -27.11
CA PRO A 139 -1.93 -8.19 -26.74
C PRO A 139 -0.40 -8.21 -26.71
N VAL A 140 0.26 -7.32 -27.45
CA VAL A 140 1.72 -7.21 -27.45
C VAL A 140 2.29 -6.96 -26.06
N TRP A 141 1.66 -6.11 -25.28
CA TRP A 141 2.11 -5.79 -23.93
C TRP A 141 1.16 -6.26 -22.83
N LEU A 142 -0.11 -6.53 -23.11
CA LEU A 142 -1.04 -7.05 -22.10
C LEU A 142 -0.74 -8.53 -21.79
N ARG A 143 -0.52 -8.86 -20.54
CA ARG A 143 -0.32 -10.23 -20.07
C ARG A 143 -1.57 -10.79 -19.39
N LYS A 144 -2.24 -10.01 -18.54
CA LYS A 144 -3.46 -10.41 -17.82
C LYS A 144 -4.29 -9.19 -17.49
N ALA A 145 -5.62 -9.31 -17.58
CA ALA A 145 -6.57 -8.39 -16.96
C ALA A 145 -7.20 -9.05 -15.74
N ARG A 146 -7.44 -8.30 -14.68
CA ARG A 146 -7.94 -8.80 -13.41
C ARG A 146 -8.90 -7.79 -12.78
N LEU A 147 -9.90 -8.31 -12.09
CA LEU A 147 -10.72 -7.56 -11.13
C LEU A 147 -10.22 -7.82 -9.71
N ALA A 148 -10.25 -6.80 -8.88
CA ALA A 148 -9.87 -6.87 -7.46
C ALA A 148 -11.11 -6.64 -6.60
N GLU A 149 -11.59 -7.69 -5.92
CA GLU A 149 -12.70 -7.66 -4.95
C GLU A 149 -14.00 -7.02 -5.51
N ASP A 150 -14.21 -7.05 -6.84
CA ASP A 150 -15.30 -6.37 -7.54
C ASP A 150 -15.35 -4.85 -7.28
N LEU A 151 -14.19 -4.25 -7.00
CA LEU A 151 -14.04 -2.83 -6.66
C LEU A 151 -13.28 -2.06 -7.73
N PHE A 152 -12.24 -2.65 -8.31
CA PHE A 152 -11.42 -2.02 -9.33
C PHE A 152 -10.78 -3.04 -10.27
N ALA A 153 -10.25 -2.55 -11.39
CA ALA A 153 -9.56 -3.37 -12.38
C ALA A 153 -8.05 -3.07 -12.41
N TYR A 154 -7.26 -4.07 -12.78
CA TYR A 154 -5.86 -3.86 -13.11
C TYR A 154 -5.38 -4.76 -14.24
N LEU A 155 -4.42 -4.24 -15.00
CA LEU A 155 -3.73 -4.97 -16.05
C LEU A 155 -2.34 -5.37 -15.56
N VAL A 156 -1.90 -6.58 -15.89
CA VAL A 156 -0.50 -7.00 -15.77
C VAL A 156 0.12 -6.87 -17.15
N VAL A 157 1.18 -6.08 -17.25
CA VAL A 157 1.73 -5.65 -18.55
C VAL A 157 3.24 -5.90 -18.65
N GLU A 158 3.73 -5.92 -19.88
CA GLU A 158 5.15 -5.75 -20.19
C GLU A 158 5.44 -4.25 -20.25
N ARG A 159 5.92 -3.70 -19.11
CA ARG A 159 6.03 -2.25 -18.90
C ARG A 159 6.77 -1.51 -20.01
N ALA A 160 7.87 -2.10 -20.50
CA ALA A 160 8.70 -1.48 -21.53
C ALA A 160 7.99 -1.33 -22.89
N LEU A 161 6.89 -2.04 -23.10
CA LEU A 161 6.14 -2.04 -24.36
C LEU A 161 4.84 -1.22 -24.28
N VAL A 162 4.48 -0.71 -23.09
CA VAL A 162 3.28 0.14 -22.93
C VAL A 162 3.58 1.53 -23.47
N PRO A 163 2.82 2.04 -24.48
CA PRO A 163 3.04 3.38 -25.00
C PRO A 163 2.61 4.45 -23.98
N ASP A 164 3.44 5.48 -23.80
CA ASP A 164 3.12 6.60 -22.90
C ASP A 164 1.83 7.32 -23.30
N GLU A 165 1.60 7.52 -24.60
CA GLU A 165 0.37 8.15 -25.13
C GLU A 165 -0.88 7.33 -24.80
N TRP A 166 -0.79 6.00 -24.83
CA TRP A 166 -1.88 5.12 -24.42
C TRP A 166 -2.21 5.30 -22.94
N LEU A 167 -1.19 5.33 -22.10
CA LEU A 167 -1.36 5.52 -20.64
C LEU A 167 -1.97 6.88 -20.35
N LYS A 168 -1.55 7.93 -21.05
CA LYS A 168 -2.10 9.27 -20.94
C LYS A 168 -3.57 9.31 -21.35
N ALA A 169 -3.90 8.76 -22.52
CA ALA A 169 -5.29 8.70 -23.02
C ALA A 169 -6.20 7.92 -22.05
N LEU A 170 -5.72 6.79 -21.51
CA LEU A 170 -6.45 6.03 -20.50
C LEU A 170 -6.66 6.86 -19.21
N THR A 171 -5.65 7.59 -18.76
CA THR A 171 -5.74 8.44 -17.57
C THR A 171 -6.79 9.54 -17.74
N GLU A 172 -6.83 10.19 -18.89
CA GLU A 172 -7.80 11.24 -19.21
C GLU A 172 -9.22 10.65 -19.29
N TRP A 173 -9.39 9.53 -20.01
CA TRP A 173 -10.67 8.85 -20.16
C TRP A 173 -11.24 8.38 -18.81
N ALA A 174 -10.42 7.74 -17.99
CA ALA A 174 -10.79 7.27 -16.65
C ALA A 174 -11.08 8.44 -15.71
N GLY A 175 -10.28 9.50 -15.80
CA GLY A 175 -10.45 10.72 -15.04
C GLY A 175 -11.81 11.37 -15.21
N ALA A 176 -12.32 11.44 -16.43
CA ALA A 176 -13.65 11.96 -16.75
C ALA A 176 -14.80 11.11 -16.15
N ARG A 177 -14.50 9.88 -15.71
CA ARG A 177 -15.46 8.90 -15.15
C ARG A 177 -15.33 8.69 -13.64
N GLY A 178 -14.56 9.54 -12.96
CA GLY A 178 -14.35 9.42 -11.51
C GLY A 178 -13.33 8.33 -11.13
N TRP A 179 -12.46 7.92 -12.06
CA TRP A 179 -11.44 6.92 -11.83
C TRP A 179 -10.02 7.50 -11.91
N THR A 180 -9.08 6.87 -11.24
CA THR A 180 -7.63 7.19 -11.26
C THR A 180 -6.87 6.02 -11.88
N VAL A 181 -5.86 6.33 -12.71
CA VAL A 181 -4.94 5.35 -13.27
C VAL A 181 -3.57 5.50 -12.60
N SER A 182 -2.94 4.37 -12.24
CA SER A 182 -1.61 4.33 -11.64
C SER A 182 -0.82 3.16 -12.20
N LEU A 183 0.45 3.39 -12.58
CA LEU A 183 1.36 2.37 -13.10
C LEU A 183 2.40 2.00 -12.06
N GLN A 184 2.23 0.86 -11.40
CA GLN A 184 3.11 0.36 -10.35
C GLN A 184 3.83 -0.91 -10.81
N GLY A 185 5.14 -0.83 -10.98
CA GLY A 185 5.93 -1.95 -11.48
C GLY A 185 5.41 -2.45 -12.84
N ARG A 186 4.82 -3.65 -12.87
CA ARG A 186 4.22 -4.26 -14.06
C ARG A 186 2.69 -4.23 -14.04
N LYS A 187 2.07 -3.38 -13.24
CA LYS A 187 0.61 -3.31 -13.13
C LYS A 187 0.11 -1.91 -13.41
N ILE A 188 -0.91 -1.82 -14.24
CA ILE A 188 -1.69 -0.60 -14.45
C ILE A 188 -3.00 -0.79 -13.71
N TYR A 189 -3.21 0.01 -12.69
CA TYR A 189 -4.42 0.03 -11.89
C TYR A 189 -5.38 1.09 -12.42
N ALA A 190 -6.66 0.74 -12.55
CA ALA A 190 -7.75 1.69 -12.69
C ALA A 190 -8.61 1.58 -11.42
N VAL A 191 -8.57 2.62 -10.58
CA VAL A 191 -9.15 2.64 -9.24
C VAL A 191 -10.19 3.77 -9.14
N PRO A 192 -11.41 3.53 -8.62
CA PRO A 192 -12.38 4.60 -8.38
C PRO A 192 -11.81 5.66 -7.44
N ARG A 193 -11.99 6.95 -7.73
CA ARG A 193 -11.49 8.05 -6.88
C ARG A 193 -11.97 7.99 -5.43
N PRO A 194 -13.23 7.61 -5.13
CA PRO A 194 -13.69 7.51 -3.74
C PRO A 194 -13.04 6.35 -2.97
N LEU A 195 -12.34 5.45 -3.66
CA LEU A 195 -11.67 4.31 -3.07
C LEU A 195 -10.26 4.70 -2.64
N THR A 196 -10.10 5.16 -1.41
CA THR A 196 -8.85 5.71 -0.89
C THR A 196 -8.38 5.01 0.37
N LYS A 197 -7.06 4.84 0.51
CA LYS A 197 -6.43 4.30 1.71
C LYS A 197 -6.66 5.22 2.92
N SER A 198 -6.65 6.55 2.71
CA SER A 198 -6.86 7.55 3.75
C SER A 198 -8.24 7.49 4.38
N ALA A 199 -9.30 7.26 3.60
CA ALA A 199 -10.66 7.15 4.14
C ALA A 199 -10.77 5.98 5.12
N ALA A 200 -10.18 4.82 4.79
CA ALA A 200 -10.16 3.66 5.67
C ALA A 200 -9.25 3.88 6.89
N MET A 201 -8.10 4.56 6.74
CA MET A 201 -7.22 4.93 7.85
C MET A 201 -7.94 5.84 8.84
N ARG A 202 -8.65 6.88 8.38
CA ARG A 202 -9.44 7.77 9.24
C ARG A 202 -10.53 7.02 10.01
N GLU A 203 -11.17 6.04 9.40
CA GLU A 203 -12.15 5.19 10.08
C GLU A 203 -11.49 4.35 11.19
N VAL A 204 -10.30 3.79 10.96
CA VAL A 204 -9.56 3.09 12.00
C VAL A 204 -9.13 4.05 13.11
N ALA A 205 -8.63 5.25 12.79
CA ALA A 205 -8.28 6.27 13.78
C ALA A 205 -9.47 6.62 14.67
N ARG A 206 -10.65 6.83 14.07
CA ARG A 206 -11.90 7.08 14.80
C ARG A 206 -12.27 5.93 15.74
N ARG A 207 -12.13 4.68 15.32
CA ARG A 207 -12.46 3.48 16.11
C ARG A 207 -11.50 3.25 17.27
N THR A 208 -10.23 3.61 17.07
CA THR A 208 -9.17 3.40 18.07
C THR A 208 -8.97 4.60 18.99
N GLY A 209 -9.51 5.76 18.64
CA GLY A 209 -9.25 7.02 19.34
C GLY A 209 -7.80 7.48 19.20
N ALA A 210 -7.12 7.08 18.10
CA ALA A 210 -5.74 7.48 17.86
C ALA A 210 -5.64 9.01 17.70
N ALA A 211 -4.73 9.61 18.47
CA ALA A 211 -4.47 11.04 18.46
C ALA A 211 -3.49 11.45 17.36
N THR A 212 -2.63 10.52 16.94
CA THR A 212 -1.61 10.74 15.91
C THR A 212 -1.67 9.61 14.89
N ALA A 213 -1.57 9.96 13.61
CA ALA A 213 -1.47 9.03 12.50
C ALA A 213 -0.12 9.16 11.79
N LEU A 214 0.58 8.05 11.64
CA LEU A 214 1.81 7.90 10.87
C LEU A 214 1.54 7.10 9.61
N ALA A 215 2.18 7.44 8.49
CA ALA A 215 1.98 6.71 7.24
C ALA A 215 3.26 6.51 6.44
N ALA A 216 3.26 5.46 5.59
CA ALA A 216 4.27 5.30 4.54
C ALA A 216 3.68 4.70 3.26
N GLY A 217 4.29 5.03 2.11
CA GLY A 217 3.89 4.55 0.80
C GLY A 217 4.83 5.00 -0.31
N ASP A 218 4.82 4.31 -1.46
CA ASP A 218 5.73 4.55 -2.58
C ASP A 218 5.04 5.00 -3.87
N SER A 219 3.73 4.84 -3.97
CA SER A 219 2.95 5.02 -5.20
C SER A 219 2.00 6.21 -5.16
N LEU A 220 1.51 6.65 -6.33
CA LEU A 220 0.49 7.69 -6.43
C LEU A 220 -0.82 7.32 -5.71
N LEU A 221 -1.12 6.02 -5.58
CA LEU A 221 -2.26 5.54 -4.79
C LEU A 221 -2.04 5.68 -3.27
N ASP A 222 -0.83 6.02 -2.82
CA ASP A 222 -0.52 6.29 -1.43
C ASP A 222 -0.55 7.79 -1.10
N ALA A 223 -0.55 8.66 -2.11
CA ALA A 223 -0.46 10.10 -1.89
C ALA A 223 -1.54 10.62 -0.93
N ASP A 224 -2.78 10.13 -1.06
CA ASP A 224 -3.89 10.50 -0.17
C ASP A 224 -3.67 10.00 1.27
N LEU A 225 -3.09 8.81 1.45
CA LEU A 225 -2.72 8.25 2.74
C LEU A 225 -1.65 9.10 3.42
N LEU A 226 -0.59 9.45 2.68
CA LEU A 226 0.52 10.25 3.19
C LEU A 226 0.08 11.66 3.59
N LEU A 227 -0.77 12.30 2.78
CA LEU A 227 -1.34 13.63 3.07
C LEU A 227 -2.30 13.64 4.25
N ALA A 228 -2.93 12.52 4.55
CA ALA A 228 -3.88 12.40 5.66
C ALA A 228 -3.24 12.10 7.01
N ALA A 229 -1.95 11.77 7.03
CA ALA A 229 -1.18 11.49 8.22
C ALA A 229 -0.54 12.76 8.80
N ASP A 230 -0.31 12.78 10.11
CA ASP A 230 0.41 13.85 10.79
C ASP A 230 1.89 13.86 10.42
N ARG A 231 2.48 12.69 10.21
CA ARG A 231 3.84 12.49 9.69
C ARG A 231 3.86 11.29 8.76
N ALA A 232 4.56 11.40 7.66
CA ALA A 232 4.64 10.31 6.69
C ALA A 232 6.05 10.21 6.07
N TRP A 233 6.32 9.04 5.48
CA TRP A 233 7.59 8.76 4.81
C TRP A 233 7.34 8.10 3.46
N ARG A 234 8.13 8.47 2.47
CA ARG A 234 8.24 7.74 1.21
C ARG A 234 9.67 7.30 0.94
N PRO A 235 9.87 6.10 0.36
CA PRO A 235 11.21 5.66 -0.03
C PRO A 235 11.79 6.52 -1.16
N GLY A 236 13.10 6.38 -1.42
CA GLY A 236 13.80 7.00 -2.53
C GLY A 236 13.54 6.35 -3.89
N HIS A 237 12.56 5.48 -3.99
CA HIS A 237 12.11 4.81 -5.21
C HIS A 237 10.57 4.79 -5.27
N GLY A 238 10.02 4.28 -6.37
CA GLY A 238 8.58 4.18 -6.56
C GLY A 238 8.01 5.36 -7.33
N GLU A 239 6.73 5.29 -7.62
CA GLU A 239 6.03 6.22 -8.49
C GLU A 239 6.09 7.67 -7.96
N LEU A 240 5.98 7.85 -6.64
CA LEU A 240 6.10 9.17 -6.00
C LEU A 240 7.52 9.74 -6.12
N ALA A 241 8.55 8.91 -5.97
CA ALA A 241 9.94 9.34 -6.13
C ALA A 241 10.26 9.68 -7.59
N ASP A 242 9.84 8.82 -8.53
CA ASP A 242 10.02 9.01 -9.97
C ASP A 242 9.34 10.31 -10.45
N ALA A 243 8.21 10.68 -9.84
CA ALA A 243 7.48 11.93 -10.11
C ALA A 243 8.04 13.16 -9.35
N GLY A 244 9.08 13.00 -8.52
CA GLY A 244 9.58 14.08 -7.66
C GLY A 244 8.56 14.64 -6.67
N TRP A 245 7.55 13.83 -6.32
CA TRP A 245 6.45 14.24 -5.47
C TRP A 245 6.88 14.53 -4.04
N THR A 246 6.44 15.66 -3.48
CA THR A 246 6.74 16.11 -2.12
C THR A 246 5.52 16.73 -1.46
N ALA A 247 5.46 16.69 -0.13
CA ALA A 247 4.44 17.37 0.67
C ALA A 247 5.03 17.77 2.05
N PRO A 248 4.50 18.80 2.72
CA PRO A 248 5.08 19.33 3.97
C PRO A 248 5.19 18.30 5.11
N THR A 249 4.24 17.38 5.22
CA THR A 249 4.20 16.36 6.26
C THR A 249 4.93 15.07 5.88
N VAL A 250 5.52 15.02 4.69
CA VAL A 250 6.11 13.81 4.11
C VAL A 250 7.63 13.94 4.00
N THR A 251 8.34 13.08 4.70
CA THR A 251 9.78 12.93 4.56
C THR A 251 10.11 12.02 3.38
N ALA A 252 10.78 12.57 2.37
CA ALA A 252 11.34 11.79 1.27
C ALA A 252 12.68 11.18 1.71
N LEU A 253 12.76 9.87 1.81
CA LEU A 253 14.00 9.16 2.11
C LEU A 253 14.89 9.14 0.85
N ASN A 254 16.20 9.14 1.06
CA ASN A 254 17.17 8.93 -0.02
C ASN A 254 17.44 7.44 -0.27
N THR A 255 17.16 6.60 0.73
CA THR A 255 17.35 5.16 0.68
C THR A 255 16.32 4.50 -0.23
N ALA A 256 16.77 3.51 -1.00
CA ALA A 256 15.94 2.73 -1.92
C ALA A 256 15.99 1.23 -1.58
N GLY A 257 15.10 0.45 -2.21
CA GLY A 257 15.02 -1.00 -2.00
C GLY A 257 14.63 -1.38 -0.58
N VAL A 258 14.99 -2.59 -0.18
CA VAL A 258 14.61 -3.18 1.11
C VAL A 258 15.14 -2.39 2.32
N LEU A 259 16.24 -1.67 2.17
CA LEU A 259 16.78 -0.82 3.22
C LEU A 259 15.90 0.40 3.49
N ALA A 260 15.19 0.92 2.48
CA ALA A 260 14.21 1.98 2.71
C ALA A 260 13.05 1.49 3.59
N GLY A 261 12.60 0.25 3.40
CA GLY A 261 11.60 -0.36 4.27
C GLY A 261 12.07 -0.48 5.72
N GLU A 262 13.35 -0.82 5.94
CA GLU A 262 13.94 -0.83 7.27
C GLU A 262 13.98 0.58 7.88
N GLU A 263 14.40 1.58 7.11
CA GLU A 263 14.45 2.97 7.57
C GLU A 263 13.05 3.48 7.93
N ILE A 264 12.02 3.18 7.12
CA ILE A 264 10.63 3.51 7.41
C ILE A 264 10.18 2.92 8.75
N VAL A 265 10.46 1.64 9.00
CA VAL A 265 10.07 1.00 10.26
C VAL A 265 10.80 1.63 11.46
N ARG A 266 12.09 1.99 11.31
CA ARG A 266 12.83 2.74 12.34
C ARG A 266 12.19 4.10 12.65
N GLU A 267 11.76 4.82 11.63
CA GLU A 267 11.06 6.09 11.79
C GLU A 267 9.71 5.92 12.48
N PHE A 268 8.95 4.87 12.18
CA PHE A 268 7.71 4.55 12.88
C PHE A 268 7.94 4.28 14.37
N VAL A 269 8.91 3.43 14.72
CA VAL A 269 9.27 3.13 16.10
C VAL A 269 9.67 4.41 16.84
N ARG A 270 10.52 5.24 16.22
CA ARG A 270 10.95 6.52 16.80
C ARG A 270 9.77 7.48 17.01
N ALA A 271 8.91 7.63 16.01
CA ALA A 271 7.78 8.56 16.05
C ALA A 271 6.65 8.11 16.98
N ALA A 272 6.45 6.80 17.13
CA ALA A 272 5.49 6.23 18.07
C ALA A 272 6.00 6.25 19.53
N GLY A 273 7.30 6.50 19.74
CA GLY A 273 7.89 6.44 21.08
C GLY A 273 7.98 5.02 21.64
N THR A 274 7.88 3.99 20.76
CA THR A 274 8.02 2.59 21.13
C THR A 274 9.47 2.32 21.55
N PRO A 275 9.74 1.68 22.71
CA PRO A 275 11.10 1.30 23.08
C PRO A 275 11.73 0.40 22.01
N ALA A 276 12.99 0.68 21.66
CA ALA A 276 13.76 -0.23 20.81
C ALA A 276 13.95 -1.56 21.56
N ALA A 277 13.61 -2.67 20.92
CA ALA A 277 13.78 -4.02 21.49
C ALA A 277 15.26 -4.44 21.52
#